data_0b7d014953ec717d41a8122470c18483
#
_entry.id   0b7d014953ec717d41a8122470c18483
#
_cell.length_a   1.000
_cell.length_b   1.000
_cell.length_c   1.000
_cell.angle_alpha   90.00
_cell.angle_beta   90.00
_cell.angle_gamma   90.00
#
_symmetry.space_group_name_H-M   'P 1'
#
loop_
_entity.id
_entity.type
_entity.pdbx_description
1 polymer ?
#
loop_
_entity_poly.entity_id
_entity_poly.type
_entity_poly.pdbx_seq_one_letter_code
_entity_poly.pdbx_strand_id
1 'polypeptide(L)'
;PYRRQRQMCIRDRMKCPSCGNMVFPKIAPAVIVGVTNGDKILMTKYAGREYKKYALIAGFTEIGETAEQTVEREVMEEVGLHVKNIRYYKSQPWGYDSDLLLGYFCELAEEHKIELDETELSLAEWIDYKDVPDDPEGLSLTREMMQTFREKKKREHEELS
;
A
#
# COMPACT_ATOMS: atom_id res chain seq x y z
N PRO A 1 -11.31 -41.56 3.86
CA PRO A 1 -11.29 -40.14 3.56
C PRO A 1 -11.66 -39.35 4.82
N TYR A 2 -10.69 -38.62 5.38
CA TYR A 2 -10.95 -37.76 6.53
C TYR A 2 -11.88 -36.65 6.07
N ARG A 3 -13.18 -36.76 6.31
CA ARG A 3 -14.07 -35.61 6.35
C ARG A 3 -13.61 -34.75 7.51
N ARG A 4 -12.91 -33.66 7.21
CA ARG A 4 -12.75 -32.54 8.14
C ARG A 4 -14.16 -32.10 8.49
N GLN A 5 -14.64 -32.47 9.66
CA GLN A 5 -15.78 -31.80 10.25
C GLN A 5 -15.37 -30.35 10.40
N ARG A 6 -15.90 -29.49 9.53
CA ARG A 6 -15.92 -28.05 9.77
C ARG A 6 -16.78 -27.84 11.01
N GLN A 7 -16.17 -27.91 12.18
CA GLN A 7 -16.76 -27.25 13.32
C GLN A 7 -16.80 -25.78 12.94
N MET A 8 -18.00 -25.22 12.91
CA MET A 8 -18.22 -23.77 12.80
C MET A 8 -17.60 -23.11 14.03
N CYS A 9 -16.29 -22.89 13.97
CA CYS A 9 -15.60 -22.01 14.90
C CYS A 9 -15.60 -20.62 14.27
N ILE A 10 -15.94 -19.61 15.07
CA ILE A 10 -15.88 -18.18 14.71
C ILE A 10 -14.50 -17.76 14.16
N ARG A 11 -13.47 -18.63 14.32
CA ARG A 11 -12.12 -18.48 13.76
C ARG A 11 -11.60 -19.84 13.31
N ASP A 12 -11.17 -19.92 12.06
CA ASP A 12 -10.44 -21.09 11.59
C ASP A 12 -9.13 -21.21 12.37
N ARG A 13 -8.94 -22.33 13.01
CA ARG A 13 -7.76 -22.64 13.82
C ARG A 13 -7.35 -24.09 13.66
N MET A 14 -6.07 -24.36 13.78
CA MET A 14 -5.53 -25.71 13.92
C MET A 14 -5.25 -25.99 15.40
N LYS A 15 -5.69 -27.13 15.90
CA LYS A 15 -5.38 -27.60 17.24
C LYS A 15 -4.49 -28.84 17.14
N CYS A 16 -3.35 -28.79 17.81
CA CYS A 16 -2.47 -29.95 17.93
C CYS A 16 -3.14 -31.05 18.77
N PRO A 17 -3.29 -32.27 18.24
CA PRO A 17 -3.95 -33.35 18.98
C PRO A 17 -3.13 -33.86 20.17
N SER A 18 -1.80 -33.66 20.16
CA SER A 18 -0.90 -34.13 21.21
C SER A 18 -0.79 -33.18 22.40
N CYS A 19 -0.62 -31.90 22.16
CA CYS A 19 -0.38 -30.89 23.21
C CYS A 19 -1.52 -29.88 23.40
N GLY A 20 -2.56 -29.93 22.58
CA GLY A 20 -3.68 -29.01 22.64
C GLY A 20 -3.39 -27.57 22.15
N ASN A 21 -2.16 -27.29 21.70
CA ASN A 21 -1.81 -25.96 21.20
C ASN A 21 -2.66 -25.56 20.00
N MET A 22 -3.07 -24.29 19.97
CA MET A 22 -3.89 -23.72 18.91
C MET A 22 -3.09 -22.72 18.08
N VAL A 23 -3.14 -22.89 16.75
CA VAL A 23 -2.52 -21.97 15.78
C VAL A 23 -3.62 -21.35 14.93
N PHE A 24 -3.60 -20.04 14.84
CA PHE A 24 -4.49 -19.27 13.96
C PHE A 24 -3.71 -18.86 12.70
N PRO A 25 -4.35 -18.81 11.52
CA PRO A 25 -3.75 -18.23 10.34
C PRO A 25 -3.28 -16.80 10.65
N LYS A 26 -2.04 -16.49 10.28
CA LYS A 26 -1.54 -15.12 10.35
C LYS A 26 -1.92 -14.39 9.08
N ILE A 27 -2.37 -13.16 9.24
CA ILE A 27 -2.58 -12.20 8.15
C ILE A 27 -1.85 -10.94 8.59
N ALA A 28 -0.87 -10.49 7.80
CA ALA A 28 -0.12 -9.28 8.05
C ALA A 28 -0.78 -8.11 7.30
N PRO A 29 -1.31 -7.10 7.99
CA PRO A 29 -1.80 -5.90 7.34
C PRO A 29 -0.62 -5.03 6.87
N ALA A 30 -0.71 -4.55 5.64
CA ALA A 30 0.25 -3.61 5.08
C ALA A 30 -0.48 -2.50 4.32
N VAL A 31 0.03 -1.28 4.37
CA VAL A 31 -0.52 -0.15 3.64
C VAL A 31 0.17 0.01 2.28
N ILE A 32 -0.59 0.50 1.29
CA ILE A 32 -0.07 1.03 0.03
C ILE A 32 -0.55 2.47 -0.05
N VAL A 33 0.38 3.42 -0.21
CA VAL A 33 0.09 4.85 -0.03
C VAL A 33 0.34 5.63 -1.31
N GLY A 34 -0.73 6.17 -1.89
CA GLY A 34 -0.67 7.14 -2.98
C GLY A 34 -0.64 8.56 -2.42
N VAL A 35 0.55 9.12 -2.20
CA VAL A 35 0.71 10.51 -1.77
C VAL A 35 0.56 11.43 -2.96
N THR A 36 -0.32 12.43 -2.87
CA THR A 36 -0.63 13.35 -3.96
C THR A 36 -0.28 14.80 -3.61
N ASN A 37 0.14 15.56 -4.61
CA ASN A 37 0.35 17.01 -4.54
C ASN A 37 -0.18 17.66 -5.83
N GLY A 38 -1.42 18.17 -5.79
CA GLY A 38 -2.09 18.68 -6.98
C GLY A 38 -2.25 17.62 -8.06
N ASP A 39 -1.60 17.85 -9.20
CA ASP A 39 -1.63 16.95 -10.36
C ASP A 39 -0.51 15.89 -10.36
N LYS A 40 0.23 15.80 -9.27
CA LYS A 40 1.35 14.86 -9.13
C LYS A 40 1.07 13.81 -8.07
N ILE A 41 1.63 12.63 -8.30
CA ILE A 41 1.68 11.52 -7.34
C ILE A 41 3.13 11.19 -7.03
N LEU A 42 3.43 10.90 -5.78
CA LEU A 42 4.76 10.43 -5.36
C LEU A 42 4.95 8.98 -5.79
N MET A 43 6.00 8.74 -6.56
CA MET A 43 6.36 7.40 -7.00
C MET A 43 7.79 7.08 -6.57
N THR A 44 8.00 5.85 -6.16
CA THR A 44 9.27 5.39 -5.58
C THR A 44 9.87 4.25 -6.37
N LYS A 45 11.17 3.97 -6.14
CA LYS A 45 11.84 2.74 -6.58
C LYS A 45 12.65 2.17 -5.43
N TYR A 46 12.52 0.87 -5.21
CA TYR A 46 13.26 0.18 -4.16
C TYR A 46 14.76 0.14 -4.40
N ALA A 47 15.55 0.25 -3.34
CA ALA A 47 16.97 0.03 -3.36
C ALA A 47 17.28 -1.49 -3.39
N GLY A 48 18.32 -1.89 -4.14
CA GLY A 48 18.86 -3.25 -4.10
C GLY A 48 17.95 -4.38 -4.60
N ARG A 49 16.74 -4.10 -5.08
CA ARG A 49 15.83 -5.10 -5.62
C ARG A 49 15.94 -5.23 -7.15
N GLU A 50 15.70 -6.43 -7.69
CA GLU A 50 15.61 -6.66 -9.14
C GLU A 50 14.42 -5.92 -9.77
N TYR A 51 13.39 -5.64 -8.98
CA TYR A 51 12.20 -4.90 -9.41
C TYR A 51 12.51 -3.42 -9.58
N LYS A 52 12.69 -2.98 -10.84
CA LYS A 52 13.07 -1.60 -11.20
C LYS A 52 11.89 -0.73 -11.63
N LYS A 53 10.66 -1.23 -11.58
CA LYS A 53 9.47 -0.44 -11.91
C LYS A 53 9.12 0.50 -10.76
N TYR A 54 8.37 1.54 -11.08
CA TYR A 54 7.81 2.43 -10.06
C TYR A 54 6.89 1.68 -9.10
N ALA A 55 6.96 2.07 -7.85
CA ALA A 55 6.12 1.62 -6.75
C ALA A 55 5.49 2.84 -6.06
N LEU A 56 4.57 2.58 -5.15
CA LEU A 56 4.10 3.53 -4.14
C LEU A 56 4.72 3.17 -2.79
N ILE A 57 4.73 4.09 -1.85
CA ILE A 57 5.13 3.83 -0.46
C ILE A 57 4.31 2.67 0.08
N ALA A 58 4.95 1.75 0.79
CA ALA A 58 4.29 0.56 1.32
C ALA A 58 5.02 0.03 2.55
N GLY A 59 4.26 -0.27 3.60
CA GLY A 59 4.83 -0.85 4.81
C GLY A 59 3.83 -1.62 5.65
N PHE A 60 4.34 -2.41 6.57
CA PHE A 60 3.54 -3.21 7.47
C PHE A 60 3.03 -2.40 8.66
N THR A 61 1.79 -2.69 9.06
CA THR A 61 1.23 -2.13 10.29
C THR A 61 1.89 -2.77 11.49
N GLU A 62 2.38 -1.94 12.40
CA GLU A 62 2.98 -2.39 13.66
C GLU A 62 1.94 -2.65 14.74
N ILE A 63 2.36 -3.37 15.79
CA ILE A 63 1.47 -3.70 16.92
C ILE A 63 1.05 -2.41 17.64
N GLY A 64 -0.25 -2.17 17.66
CA GLY A 64 -0.82 -1.00 18.31
C GLY A 64 -1.11 0.18 17.40
N GLU A 65 -0.72 0.10 16.13
CA GLU A 65 -1.06 1.12 15.13
C GLU A 65 -2.43 0.91 14.51
N THR A 66 -3.06 2.00 14.11
CA THR A 66 -4.13 1.98 13.10
C THR A 66 -3.50 2.03 11.70
N ALA A 67 -4.27 1.65 10.68
CA ALA A 67 -3.76 1.72 9.31
C ALA A 67 -3.42 3.16 8.87
N GLU A 68 -4.15 4.16 9.37
CA GLU A 68 -3.88 5.58 9.11
C GLU A 68 -2.57 6.04 9.79
N GLN A 69 -2.29 5.57 11.00
CA GLN A 69 -1.01 5.82 11.68
C GLN A 69 0.16 5.17 10.95
N THR A 70 -0.05 3.96 10.42
CA THR A 70 0.93 3.29 9.56
C THR A 70 1.22 4.13 8.31
N VAL A 71 0.19 4.70 7.66
CA VAL A 71 0.36 5.61 6.52
C VAL A 71 1.24 6.81 6.88
N GLU A 72 0.96 7.47 8.00
CA GLU A 72 1.73 8.63 8.45
C GLU A 72 3.19 8.27 8.76
N ARG A 73 3.42 7.15 9.45
CA ARG A 73 4.75 6.68 9.81
C ARG A 73 5.57 6.29 8.57
N GLU A 74 5.03 5.44 7.70
CA GLU A 74 5.75 4.98 6.51
C GLU A 74 6.12 6.14 5.57
N VAL A 75 5.23 7.10 5.37
CA VAL A 75 5.54 8.29 4.55
C VAL A 75 6.63 9.14 5.21
N MET A 76 6.62 9.27 6.55
CA MET A 76 7.64 10.01 7.27
C MET A 76 9.00 9.28 7.22
N GLU A 77 9.03 7.97 7.42
CA GLU A 77 10.25 7.17 7.45
C GLU A 77 10.91 7.09 6.07
N GLU A 78 10.14 6.77 5.02
CA GLU A 78 10.71 6.57 3.68
C GLU A 78 11.08 7.87 2.95
N VAL A 79 10.35 8.98 3.16
CA VAL A 79 10.49 10.20 2.35
C VAL A 79 10.49 11.51 3.14
N GLY A 80 10.34 11.49 4.47
CA GLY A 80 10.37 12.67 5.34
C GLY A 80 9.21 13.64 5.13
N LEU A 81 8.04 13.18 4.68
CA LEU A 81 6.90 14.03 4.37
C LEU A 81 5.76 13.87 5.37
N HIS A 82 5.09 14.98 5.67
CA HIS A 82 3.82 14.99 6.40
C HIS A 82 2.65 14.93 5.43
N VAL A 83 1.63 14.15 5.77
CA VAL A 83 0.43 13.97 4.97
C VAL A 83 -0.84 14.35 5.72
N LYS A 84 -1.89 14.64 4.97
CA LYS A 84 -3.24 14.97 5.45
C LYS A 84 -4.29 14.33 4.55
N ASN A 85 -5.56 14.42 4.96
CA ASN A 85 -6.69 13.92 4.17
C ASN A 85 -6.52 12.45 3.78
N ILE A 86 -6.07 11.60 4.71
CA ILE A 86 -5.88 10.18 4.50
C ILE A 86 -7.24 9.53 4.25
N ARG A 87 -7.38 8.85 3.09
CA ARG A 87 -8.63 8.24 2.64
C ARG A 87 -8.40 6.82 2.18
N TYR A 88 -9.11 5.89 2.80
CA TYR A 88 -9.12 4.50 2.36
C TYR A 88 -9.65 4.39 0.92
N TYR A 89 -8.97 3.61 0.11
CA TYR A 89 -9.34 3.33 -1.27
C TYR A 89 -9.93 1.93 -1.41
N LYS A 90 -9.12 0.90 -1.16
CA LYS A 90 -9.48 -0.49 -1.40
C LYS A 90 -8.54 -1.42 -0.64
N SER A 91 -8.94 -2.66 -0.40
CA SER A 91 -8.05 -3.71 0.05
C SER A 91 -7.86 -4.79 -1.02
N GLN A 92 -6.68 -5.44 -0.98
CA GLN A 92 -6.36 -6.58 -1.82
C GLN A 92 -5.64 -7.64 -0.99
N PRO A 93 -6.08 -8.92 -1.00
CA PRO A 93 -5.31 -10.00 -0.42
C PRO A 93 -4.06 -10.27 -1.27
N TRP A 94 -2.91 -10.43 -0.60
CA TRP A 94 -1.65 -10.78 -1.23
C TRP A 94 -1.19 -12.12 -0.70
N GLY A 95 -1.57 -13.19 -1.41
CA GLY A 95 -1.42 -14.57 -0.93
C GLY A 95 0.00 -15.12 -0.90
N TYR A 96 0.97 -14.43 -1.51
CA TYR A 96 2.37 -14.85 -1.52
C TYR A 96 3.00 -14.79 -0.13
N ASP A 97 2.70 -13.73 0.64
CA ASP A 97 3.29 -13.47 1.96
C ASP A 97 2.25 -13.47 3.10
N SER A 98 1.03 -13.90 2.82
CA SER A 98 -0.12 -13.87 3.75
C SER A 98 -0.54 -12.45 4.15
N ASP A 99 -0.38 -11.47 3.26
CA ASP A 99 -0.66 -10.08 3.54
C ASP A 99 -2.08 -9.67 3.14
N LEU A 100 -2.59 -8.68 3.86
CA LEU A 100 -3.75 -7.90 3.48
C LEU A 100 -3.31 -6.47 3.18
N LEU A 101 -3.25 -6.13 1.89
CA LEU A 101 -2.90 -4.79 1.44
C LEU A 101 -4.09 -3.85 1.59
N LEU A 102 -3.84 -2.70 2.20
CA LEU A 102 -4.81 -1.63 2.43
C LEU A 102 -4.36 -0.38 1.67
N GLY A 103 -5.04 -0.05 0.57
CA GLY A 103 -4.73 1.11 -0.24
C GLY A 103 -5.30 2.40 0.34
N TYR A 104 -4.47 3.42 0.45
CA TYR A 104 -4.83 4.76 0.90
C TYR A 104 -4.34 5.82 -0.07
N PHE A 105 -5.16 6.84 -0.32
CA PHE A 105 -4.72 8.09 -0.90
C PHE A 105 -4.65 9.15 0.19
N CYS A 106 -3.61 9.98 0.14
CA CYS A 106 -3.45 11.13 1.00
C CYS A 106 -2.87 12.31 0.21
N GLU A 107 -2.88 13.47 0.82
CA GLU A 107 -2.37 14.71 0.25
C GLU A 107 -1.14 15.15 1.04
N LEU A 108 -0.16 15.74 0.35
CA LEU A 108 0.95 16.41 1.01
C LEU A 108 0.40 17.51 1.92
N ALA A 109 0.82 17.53 3.19
CA ALA A 109 0.31 18.49 4.16
C ALA A 109 0.86 19.89 3.91
N GLU A 110 2.15 19.97 3.64
CA GLU A 110 2.91 21.20 3.38
C GLU A 110 4.08 20.89 2.43
N GLU A 111 4.49 21.89 1.64
CA GLU A 111 5.64 21.69 0.76
C GLU A 111 6.91 21.47 1.57
N HIS A 112 7.48 20.31 1.41
CA HIS A 112 8.75 19.91 2.01
C HIS A 112 9.63 19.21 0.97
N LYS A 113 10.94 19.29 1.17
CA LYS A 113 11.88 18.54 0.35
C LYS A 113 11.81 17.06 0.74
N ILE A 114 11.79 16.19 -0.26
CA ILE A 114 11.88 14.74 -0.05
C ILE A 114 13.22 14.43 0.62
N GLU A 115 13.19 13.79 1.78
CA GLU A 115 14.33 13.23 2.49
C GLU A 115 14.25 11.71 2.38
N LEU A 116 15.01 11.16 1.43
CA LEU A 116 14.95 9.75 1.07
C LEU A 116 15.67 8.88 2.09
N ASP A 117 15.01 7.81 2.56
CA ASP A 117 15.73 6.71 3.20
C ASP A 117 16.41 5.85 2.12
N GLU A 118 17.71 6.09 1.91
CA GLU A 118 18.50 5.38 0.89
C GLU A 118 18.71 3.89 1.19
N THR A 119 18.34 3.42 2.38
CA THR A 119 18.41 2.00 2.72
C THR A 119 17.27 1.20 2.12
N GLU A 120 16.11 1.82 1.94
CA GLU A 120 14.89 1.20 1.40
C GLU A 120 14.59 1.64 -0.03
N LEU A 121 14.81 2.90 -0.33
CA LEU A 121 14.48 3.50 -1.62
C LEU A 121 15.73 4.00 -2.36
N SER A 122 15.76 3.77 -3.66
CA SER A 122 16.78 4.34 -4.56
C SER A 122 16.31 5.63 -5.23
N LEU A 123 15.01 5.90 -5.23
CA LEU A 123 14.40 7.05 -5.86
C LEU A 123 13.03 7.33 -5.23
N ALA A 124 12.73 8.61 -5.03
CA ALA A 124 11.37 9.11 -4.80
C ALA A 124 11.19 10.44 -5.56
N GLU A 125 10.17 10.51 -6.39
CA GLU A 125 9.94 11.69 -7.22
C GLU A 125 8.44 11.96 -7.45
N TRP A 126 8.09 13.23 -7.64
CA TRP A 126 6.76 13.67 -7.99
C TRP A 126 6.53 13.50 -9.50
N ILE A 127 5.65 12.58 -9.88
CA ILE A 127 5.29 12.30 -11.27
C ILE A 127 3.96 12.98 -11.61
N ASP A 128 3.95 13.79 -12.67
CA ASP A 128 2.70 14.37 -13.20
C ASP A 128 1.77 13.26 -13.70
N TYR A 129 0.45 13.45 -13.54
CA TYR A 129 -0.53 12.43 -13.95
C TYR A 129 -0.39 12.01 -15.42
N LYS A 130 0.12 12.90 -16.30
CA LYS A 130 0.33 12.62 -17.72
C LYS A 130 1.48 11.63 -17.95
N ASP A 131 2.46 11.64 -17.03
CA ASP A 131 3.69 10.85 -17.12
C ASP A 131 3.61 9.55 -16.28
N VAL A 132 2.50 9.31 -15.59
CA VAL A 132 2.27 8.04 -14.88
C VAL A 132 2.27 6.90 -15.91
N PRO A 133 3.16 5.90 -15.76
CA PRO A 133 3.27 4.80 -16.71
C PRO A 133 1.96 4.06 -16.92
N ASP A 134 1.62 3.79 -18.16
CA ASP A 134 0.48 2.94 -18.48
C ASP A 134 0.80 1.47 -18.17
N ASP A 135 -0.10 0.78 -17.47
CA ASP A 135 0.05 -0.63 -17.13
C ASP A 135 -1.30 -1.35 -17.27
N PRO A 136 -1.61 -1.82 -18.48
CA PRO A 136 -2.89 -2.48 -18.75
C PRO A 136 -3.06 -3.83 -18.03
N GLU A 137 -1.97 -4.43 -17.56
CA GLU A 137 -2.03 -5.70 -16.84
C GLU A 137 -2.38 -5.58 -15.36
N GLY A 138 -2.40 -4.37 -14.82
CA GLY A 138 -2.88 -3.87 -13.52
C GLY A 138 -3.29 -4.86 -12.41
N LEU A 139 -2.52 -5.94 -12.20
CA LEU A 139 -2.88 -7.01 -11.27
C LEU A 139 -2.62 -6.66 -9.79
N SER A 140 -1.82 -5.63 -9.51
CA SER A 140 -1.49 -5.23 -8.14
C SER A 140 -2.23 -3.96 -7.73
N LEU A 141 -2.57 -3.87 -6.45
CA LEU A 141 -3.21 -2.68 -5.86
C LEU A 141 -2.41 -1.40 -6.15
N THR A 142 -1.09 -1.45 -6.04
CA THR A 142 -0.18 -0.34 -6.37
C THR A 142 -0.42 0.22 -7.77
N ARG A 143 -0.48 -0.67 -8.77
CA ARG A 143 -0.69 -0.27 -10.17
C ARG A 143 -2.10 0.24 -10.41
N GLU A 144 -3.10 -0.42 -9.84
CA GLU A 144 -4.49 0.05 -9.89
C GLU A 144 -4.62 1.46 -9.32
N MET A 145 -3.96 1.74 -8.19
CA MET A 145 -3.99 3.07 -7.57
C MET A 145 -3.32 4.12 -8.45
N MET A 146 -2.16 3.82 -9.07
CA MET A 146 -1.50 4.73 -10.01
C MET A 146 -2.43 5.08 -11.19
N GLN A 147 -3.06 4.09 -11.81
CA GLN A 147 -3.97 4.31 -12.92
C GLN A 147 -5.23 5.07 -12.49
N THR A 148 -5.78 4.74 -11.33
CA THR A 148 -6.94 5.46 -10.77
C THR A 148 -6.65 6.94 -10.57
N PHE A 149 -5.46 7.29 -10.06
CA PHE A 149 -5.03 8.68 -9.94
C PHE A 149 -4.96 9.36 -11.31
N ARG A 150 -4.26 8.74 -12.27
CA ARG A 150 -4.11 9.26 -13.64
C ARG A 150 -5.45 9.53 -14.30
N GLU A 151 -6.35 8.55 -14.30
CA GLU A 151 -7.66 8.68 -14.93
C GLU A 151 -8.56 9.71 -14.24
N LYS A 152 -8.50 9.80 -12.91
CA LYS A 152 -9.23 10.81 -12.16
C LYS A 152 -8.77 12.21 -12.56
N LYS A 153 -7.46 12.45 -12.59
CA LYS A 153 -6.89 13.75 -12.97
C LYS A 153 -7.20 14.13 -14.40
N LYS A 154 -7.12 13.16 -15.31
CA LYS A 154 -7.49 13.39 -16.71
C LYS A 154 -8.93 13.87 -16.84
N ARG A 155 -9.88 13.23 -16.15
CA ARG A 155 -11.29 13.64 -16.14
C ARG A 155 -11.50 15.03 -15.54
N GLU A 156 -10.85 15.34 -14.41
CA GLU A 156 -10.91 16.66 -13.77
C GLU A 156 -10.49 17.78 -14.74
N HIS A 157 -9.45 17.55 -15.54
CA HIS A 157 -8.97 18.52 -16.54
C HIS A 157 -9.86 18.60 -17.79
N GLU A 158 -10.46 17.51 -18.22
CA GLU A 158 -11.42 17.49 -19.35
C GLU A 158 -12.72 18.22 -19.01
N GLU A 159 -13.21 18.14 -17.75
CA GLU A 159 -14.41 18.84 -17.31
C GLU A 159 -14.20 20.35 -17.11
N LEU A 160 -12.96 20.81 -16.97
CA LEU A 160 -12.61 22.22 -16.79
C LEU A 160 -12.26 22.92 -18.13
N SER A 161 -12.19 22.18 -19.24
CA SER A 161 -11.85 22.69 -20.58
C SER A 161 -13.09 22.93 -21.43
#